data_b6d69f55667b57071d3446c5dcda15f4
#
_entry.id   b6d69f55667b57071d3446c5dcda15f4
#
_cell.length_a   1.000
_cell.length_b   1.000
_cell.length_c   1.000
_cell.angle_alpha   90.00
_cell.angle_beta   90.00
_cell.angle_gamma   90.00
#
_symmetry.space_group_name_H-M   'P 1'
#
loop_
_entity.id
_entity.type
_entity.pdbx_description
1 polymer ?
#
loop_
_entity_poly.entity_id
_entity_poly.type
_entity_poly.pdbx_seq_one_letter_code
_entity_poly.pdbx_strand_id
1 'polypeptide(L)'
;ILQFIKSGHGYGELEGLKKLGDAVTIKSMGKGFIYYNRDKVTVEELEKHKAAAQEAWKTLVEEVNSDNWDLIVMDEINNAINYELIDVNSVVDMLKHKPERLHVILTGRYAKPEIIDVADTVTEMNVVKHAYEKGIKAARGIEF
;
A
#
# COMPACT_ATOMS: atom_id res chain seq x y z
N ILE A 1 -4.05 8.94 1.07
CA ILE A 1 -3.13 7.85 0.67
C ILE A 1 -2.60 7.19 1.93
N LEU A 2 -2.74 5.85 2.06
CA LEU A 2 -2.13 5.07 3.14
C LEU A 2 -1.11 4.11 2.55
N GLN A 3 0.15 4.18 3.03
CA GLN A 3 1.25 3.34 2.58
C GLN A 3 1.50 2.23 3.60
N PHE A 4 1.25 0.97 3.20
CA PHE A 4 1.31 -0.20 4.09
C PHE A 4 2.72 -0.73 4.32
N ILE A 5 3.64 -0.49 3.40
CA ILE A 5 5.01 -1.04 3.45
C ILE A 5 6.03 0.05 3.78
N LYS A 6 5.94 1.21 3.12
CA LYS A 6 6.91 2.30 3.26
C LYS A 6 6.97 2.87 4.69
N SER A 7 8.18 3.22 5.16
CA SER A 7 8.47 3.74 6.52
C SER A 7 8.48 5.24 6.55
N GLY A 8 7.86 6.04 5.97
CA GLY A 8 7.68 7.49 6.13
C GLY A 8 8.93 8.39 6.10
N HIS A 9 10.10 7.88 5.74
CA HIS A 9 11.33 8.66 5.71
C HIS A 9 12.04 8.58 4.36
N GLY A 10 12.40 9.75 3.81
CA GLY A 10 13.29 9.84 2.63
C GLY A 10 12.62 9.71 1.27
N TYR A 11 11.29 9.69 1.20
CA TYR A 11 10.56 9.57 -0.06
C TYR A 11 10.15 10.93 -0.62
N GLY A 12 10.47 11.17 -1.89
CA GLY A 12 10.21 12.46 -2.56
C GLY A 12 8.74 12.81 -2.69
N GLU A 13 7.85 11.81 -2.81
CA GLU A 13 6.41 12.01 -2.90
C GLU A 13 5.82 12.70 -1.66
N LEU A 14 6.37 12.45 -0.46
CA LEU A 14 5.90 13.08 0.77
C LEU A 14 6.08 14.61 0.73
N GLU A 15 7.21 15.06 0.23
CA GLU A 15 7.49 16.50 0.07
C GLU A 15 6.67 17.13 -1.06
N GLY A 16 6.46 16.39 -2.15
CA GLY A 16 5.65 16.83 -3.28
C GLY A 16 4.18 17.01 -2.89
N LEU A 17 3.61 16.05 -2.19
CA LEU A 17 2.20 16.05 -1.78
C LEU A 17 1.86 17.13 -0.74
N LYS A 18 2.81 17.52 0.12
CA LYS A 18 2.63 18.65 1.04
C LYS A 18 2.23 19.96 0.34
N LYS A 19 2.64 20.14 -0.92
CA LYS A 19 2.30 21.33 -1.70
C LYS A 19 0.83 21.38 -2.13
N LEU A 20 0.11 20.27 -2.05
CA LEU A 20 -1.32 20.17 -2.36
C LEU A 20 -2.20 20.58 -1.16
N GLY A 21 -1.59 20.90 -0.01
CA GLY A 21 -2.30 21.32 1.19
C GLY A 21 -3.31 20.28 1.69
N ASP A 22 -4.46 20.74 2.13
CA ASP A 22 -5.49 19.89 2.74
C ASP A 22 -6.24 18.99 1.73
N ALA A 23 -6.00 19.19 0.42
CA ALA A 23 -6.61 18.35 -0.61
C ALA A 23 -6.09 16.90 -0.62
N VAL A 24 -4.87 16.67 -0.10
CA VAL A 24 -4.26 15.34 -0.07
C VAL A 24 -3.59 15.08 1.27
N THR A 25 -3.98 14.00 1.91
CA THR A 25 -3.30 13.47 3.10
C THR A 25 -2.56 12.18 2.74
N ILE A 26 -1.31 12.05 3.17
CA ILE A 26 -0.52 10.83 3.04
C ILE A 26 -0.02 10.38 4.40
N LYS A 27 -0.22 9.09 4.71
CA LYS A 27 0.25 8.44 5.93
C LYS A 27 1.10 7.22 5.56
N SER A 28 2.39 7.24 5.90
CA SER A 28 3.28 6.08 5.75
C SER A 28 3.32 5.34 7.08
N MET A 29 2.74 4.16 7.11
CA MET A 29 2.53 3.39 8.35
C MET A 29 3.32 2.08 8.39
N GLY A 30 4.01 1.73 7.30
CA GLY A 30 4.87 0.56 7.23
C GLY A 30 6.18 0.71 8.00
N LYS A 31 6.92 -0.37 8.12
CA LYS A 31 8.26 -0.43 8.75
C LYS A 31 9.40 -0.49 7.73
N GLY A 32 9.12 -0.27 6.45
CA GLY A 32 10.05 -0.41 5.35
C GLY A 32 9.89 -1.76 4.64
N PHE A 33 10.76 -1.98 3.66
CA PHE A 33 10.70 -3.19 2.85
C PHE A 33 11.00 -4.43 3.70
N ILE A 34 10.11 -5.41 3.62
CA ILE A 34 10.38 -6.76 4.07
C ILE A 34 11.28 -7.38 3.01
N TYR A 35 12.56 -7.58 3.33
CA TYR A 35 13.47 -8.26 2.42
C TYR A 35 12.94 -9.68 2.19
N TYR A 36 12.71 -10.02 0.92
CA TYR A 36 12.04 -11.24 0.46
C TYR A 36 12.78 -12.55 0.79
N ASN A 37 13.87 -12.46 1.52
CA ASN A 37 14.59 -13.64 1.98
C ASN A 37 13.98 -14.09 3.32
N ARG A 38 12.90 -14.90 3.25
CA ARG A 38 12.24 -15.49 4.43
C ARG A 38 13.25 -16.13 5.42
N ASP A 39 14.39 -16.57 4.93
CA ASP A 39 15.47 -17.15 5.73
C ASP A 39 16.27 -16.13 6.55
N LYS A 40 16.05 -14.82 6.35
CA LYS A 40 16.79 -13.73 7.02
C LYS A 40 15.93 -12.83 7.89
N VAL A 41 14.61 -12.95 7.80
CA VAL A 41 13.68 -12.15 8.63
C VAL A 41 13.45 -12.89 9.94
N THR A 42 13.75 -12.27 11.05
CA THR A 42 13.50 -12.87 12.37
C THR A 42 12.00 -12.85 12.67
N VAL A 43 11.53 -13.76 13.52
CA VAL A 43 10.14 -13.79 13.99
C VAL A 43 9.76 -12.45 14.62
N GLU A 44 10.66 -11.83 15.39
CA GLU A 44 10.43 -10.54 16.02
C GLU A 44 10.23 -9.40 14.99
N GLU A 45 11.01 -9.39 13.91
CA GLU A 45 10.87 -8.41 12.82
C GLU A 45 9.53 -8.61 12.09
N LEU A 46 9.15 -9.86 11.81
CA LEU A 46 7.88 -10.16 11.17
C LEU A 46 6.69 -9.70 12.02
N GLU A 47 6.72 -9.92 13.34
CA GLU A 47 5.68 -9.46 14.26
C GLU A 47 5.60 -7.93 14.31
N LYS A 48 6.72 -7.21 14.23
CA LYS A 48 6.73 -5.75 14.13
C LYS A 48 6.08 -5.25 12.84
N HIS A 49 6.34 -5.90 11.70
CA HIS A 49 5.70 -5.58 10.43
C HIS A 49 4.20 -5.87 10.48
N LYS A 50 3.81 -7.01 11.06
CA LYS A 50 2.41 -7.39 11.21
C LYS A 50 1.65 -6.40 12.10
N ALA A 51 2.21 -6.04 13.24
CA ALA A 51 1.59 -5.05 14.14
C ALA A 51 1.40 -3.69 13.44
N ALA A 52 2.41 -3.21 12.70
CA ALA A 52 2.31 -1.96 11.93
C ALA A 52 1.25 -2.04 10.83
N ALA A 53 1.18 -3.15 10.11
CA ALA A 53 0.18 -3.36 9.07
C ALA A 53 -1.25 -3.43 9.65
N GLN A 54 -1.44 -4.07 10.80
CA GLN A 54 -2.73 -4.12 11.49
C GLN A 54 -3.18 -2.74 11.99
N GLU A 55 -2.26 -1.91 12.48
CA GLU A 55 -2.56 -0.53 12.86
C GLU A 55 -2.92 0.33 11.64
N ALA A 56 -2.17 0.15 10.53
CA ALA A 56 -2.50 0.78 9.25
C ALA A 56 -3.89 0.37 8.76
N TRP A 57 -4.22 -0.91 8.87
CA TRP A 57 -5.53 -1.44 8.50
C TRP A 57 -6.66 -0.83 9.33
N LYS A 58 -6.48 -0.77 10.64
CA LYS A 58 -7.46 -0.13 11.53
C LYS A 58 -7.69 1.33 11.15
N THR A 59 -6.61 2.10 10.98
CA THR A 59 -6.68 3.49 10.52
C THR A 59 -7.40 3.60 9.17
N LEU A 60 -7.11 2.70 8.23
CA LEU A 60 -7.77 2.68 6.94
C LEU A 60 -9.29 2.49 7.07
N VAL A 61 -9.73 1.51 7.85
CA VAL A 61 -11.16 1.24 8.06
C VAL A 61 -11.86 2.44 8.69
N GLU A 62 -11.22 3.12 9.64
CA GLU A 62 -11.72 4.37 10.21
C GLU A 62 -11.87 5.47 9.15
N GLU A 63 -10.86 5.67 8.31
CA GLU A 63 -10.89 6.67 7.23
C GLU A 63 -11.93 6.34 6.14
N VAL A 64 -12.09 5.07 5.77
CA VAL A 64 -13.13 4.62 4.82
C VAL A 64 -14.53 4.98 5.31
N ASN A 65 -14.78 4.85 6.61
CA ASN A 65 -16.08 5.11 7.22
C ASN A 65 -16.26 6.56 7.69
N SER A 66 -15.25 7.40 7.58
CA SER A 66 -15.27 8.78 8.11
C SER A 66 -16.11 9.76 7.30
N ASP A 67 -16.45 9.41 6.06
CA ASP A 67 -17.08 10.28 5.06
C ASP A 67 -16.29 11.56 4.68
N ASN A 68 -15.00 11.60 5.03
CA ASN A 68 -14.14 12.75 4.78
C ASN A 68 -13.47 12.74 3.40
N TRP A 69 -13.50 11.61 2.69
CA TRP A 69 -12.70 11.39 1.49
C TRP A 69 -13.55 11.02 0.29
N ASP A 70 -13.17 11.52 -0.89
CA ASP A 70 -13.72 11.11 -2.18
C ASP A 70 -12.93 9.97 -2.80
N LEU A 71 -11.63 9.88 -2.46
CA LEU A 71 -10.72 8.87 -2.97
C LEU A 71 -9.76 8.41 -1.87
N ILE A 72 -9.62 7.12 -1.67
CA ILE A 72 -8.58 6.50 -0.84
C ILE A 72 -7.67 5.64 -1.71
N VAL A 73 -6.35 5.84 -1.57
CA VAL A 73 -5.33 5.00 -2.18
C VAL A 73 -4.68 4.14 -1.10
N MET A 74 -4.75 2.83 -1.28
CA MET A 74 -4.11 1.81 -0.44
C MET A 74 -2.80 1.39 -1.10
N ASP A 75 -1.73 2.14 -0.82
CA ASP A 75 -0.45 1.93 -1.48
C ASP A 75 0.26 0.67 -0.95
N GLU A 76 0.58 -0.25 -1.86
CA GLU A 76 1.19 -1.54 -1.59
C GLU A 76 0.36 -2.51 -0.72
N ILE A 77 -0.96 -2.35 -0.68
CA ILE A 77 -1.84 -3.28 0.05
C ILE A 77 -1.73 -4.72 -0.49
N ASN A 78 -1.58 -4.90 -1.81
CA ASN A 78 -1.41 -6.22 -2.40
C ASN A 78 -0.13 -6.90 -1.89
N ASN A 79 0.94 -6.14 -1.64
CA ASN A 79 2.15 -6.66 -1.02
C ASN A 79 1.90 -7.08 0.44
N ALA A 80 1.18 -6.26 1.21
CA ALA A 80 0.82 -6.58 2.60
C ALA A 80 -0.03 -7.87 2.70
N ILE A 81 -0.96 -8.07 1.77
CA ILE A 81 -1.76 -9.30 1.66
C ILE A 81 -0.85 -10.50 1.33
N ASN A 82 0.06 -10.35 0.36
CA ASN A 82 0.96 -11.45 -0.03
C ASN A 82 1.98 -11.81 1.05
N TYR A 83 2.33 -10.87 1.92
CA TYR A 83 3.17 -11.12 3.09
C TYR A 83 2.39 -11.64 4.30
N GLU A 84 1.09 -11.91 4.14
CA GLU A 84 0.21 -12.38 5.22
C GLU A 84 0.12 -11.42 6.42
N LEU A 85 0.36 -10.13 6.17
CA LEU A 85 0.25 -9.08 7.18
C LEU A 85 -1.21 -8.60 7.33
N ILE A 86 -1.98 -8.68 6.24
CA ILE A 86 -3.40 -8.32 6.16
C ILE A 86 -4.16 -9.48 5.53
N ASP A 87 -5.29 -9.84 6.12
CA ASP A 87 -6.17 -10.86 5.57
C ASP A 87 -6.93 -10.35 4.34
N VAL A 88 -6.88 -11.12 3.26
CA VAL A 88 -7.53 -10.77 1.98
C VAL A 88 -9.04 -10.65 2.12
N ASN A 89 -9.67 -11.53 2.92
CA ASN A 89 -11.13 -11.50 3.09
C ASN A 89 -11.59 -10.23 3.80
N SER A 90 -10.81 -9.74 4.75
CA SER A 90 -11.08 -8.46 5.42
C SER A 90 -11.06 -7.29 4.43
N VAL A 91 -10.12 -7.30 3.47
CA VAL A 91 -10.05 -6.26 2.42
C VAL A 91 -11.25 -6.36 1.47
N VAL A 92 -11.59 -7.57 1.01
CA VAL A 92 -12.74 -7.82 0.15
C VAL A 92 -14.05 -7.38 0.83
N ASP A 93 -14.21 -7.71 2.10
CA ASP A 93 -15.40 -7.34 2.87
C ASP A 93 -15.53 -5.82 3.03
N MET A 94 -14.45 -5.15 3.35
CA MET A 94 -14.42 -3.68 3.42
C MET A 94 -14.77 -3.05 2.06
N LEU A 95 -14.23 -3.55 0.94
CA LEU A 95 -14.54 -3.05 -0.40
C LEU A 95 -16.01 -3.20 -0.77
N LYS A 96 -16.64 -4.31 -0.38
CA LYS A 96 -18.08 -4.56 -0.62
C LYS A 96 -18.99 -3.66 0.21
N HIS A 97 -18.53 -3.19 1.37
CA HIS A 97 -19.34 -2.41 2.31
C HIS A 97 -18.92 -0.93 2.41
N LYS A 98 -17.90 -0.49 1.67
CA LYS A 98 -17.50 0.92 1.62
C LYS A 98 -18.65 1.83 1.18
N PRO A 99 -18.66 3.11 1.57
CA PRO A 99 -19.60 4.08 1.03
C PRO A 99 -19.57 4.10 -0.51
N GLU A 100 -20.75 4.12 -1.14
CA GLU A 100 -20.88 4.03 -2.60
C GLU A 100 -20.12 5.16 -3.31
N ARG A 101 -20.14 6.38 -2.75
CA ARG A 101 -19.46 7.55 -3.31
C ARG A 101 -17.94 7.48 -3.22
N LEU A 102 -17.39 6.66 -2.31
CA LEU A 102 -15.94 6.57 -2.10
C LEU A 102 -15.29 5.74 -3.20
N HIS A 103 -14.34 6.34 -3.90
CA HIS A 103 -13.47 5.64 -4.82
C HIS A 103 -12.27 5.06 -4.07
N VAL A 104 -11.83 3.87 -4.47
CA VAL A 104 -10.69 3.20 -3.83
C VAL A 104 -9.74 2.69 -4.90
N ILE A 105 -8.44 2.95 -4.72
CA ILE A 105 -7.37 2.41 -5.55
C ILE A 105 -6.48 1.53 -4.69
N LEU A 106 -6.29 0.29 -5.12
CA LEU A 106 -5.35 -0.65 -4.53
C LEU A 106 -4.13 -0.78 -5.43
N THR A 107 -2.93 -0.66 -4.85
CA THR A 107 -1.69 -0.87 -5.60
C THR A 107 -0.87 -2.03 -5.04
N GLY A 108 0.16 -2.43 -5.78
CA GLY A 108 1.11 -3.44 -5.36
C GLY A 108 1.23 -4.59 -6.36
N ARG A 109 1.99 -5.61 -5.96
CA ARG A 109 2.30 -6.76 -6.81
C ARG A 109 1.43 -7.95 -6.42
N TYR A 110 1.14 -8.81 -7.42
CA TYR A 110 0.50 -10.11 -7.22
C TYR A 110 -0.87 -9.99 -6.53
N ALA A 111 -1.75 -9.15 -7.08
CA ALA A 111 -3.12 -9.04 -6.59
C ALA A 111 -3.77 -10.44 -6.54
N LYS A 112 -4.41 -10.76 -5.41
CA LYS A 112 -5.12 -12.03 -5.25
C LYS A 112 -6.35 -12.09 -6.13
N PRO A 113 -6.76 -13.27 -6.61
CA PRO A 113 -7.99 -13.43 -7.39
C PRO A 113 -9.21 -12.80 -6.71
N GLU A 114 -9.32 -12.91 -5.39
CA GLU A 114 -10.42 -12.35 -4.59
C GLU A 114 -10.50 -10.82 -4.67
N ILE A 115 -9.35 -10.14 -4.82
CA ILE A 115 -9.28 -8.68 -5.04
C ILE A 115 -9.67 -8.34 -6.48
N ILE A 116 -9.17 -9.11 -7.44
CA ILE A 116 -9.48 -8.94 -8.87
C ILE A 116 -10.98 -9.10 -9.12
N ASP A 117 -11.60 -10.08 -8.49
CA ASP A 117 -13.04 -10.41 -8.68
C ASP A 117 -13.99 -9.32 -8.17
N VAL A 118 -13.56 -8.51 -7.17
CA VAL A 118 -14.40 -7.43 -6.62
C VAL A 118 -14.07 -6.06 -7.19
N ALA A 119 -13.00 -5.93 -7.97
CA ALA A 119 -12.59 -4.66 -8.57
C ALA A 119 -13.37 -4.35 -9.84
N ASP A 120 -13.84 -3.12 -9.99
CA ASP A 120 -14.50 -2.64 -11.21
C ASP A 120 -13.53 -2.51 -12.39
N THR A 121 -12.26 -2.25 -12.10
CA THR A 121 -11.20 -2.08 -13.10
C THR A 121 -9.89 -2.64 -12.57
N VAL A 122 -9.22 -3.45 -13.39
CA VAL A 122 -7.90 -4.01 -13.08
C VAL A 122 -6.94 -3.69 -14.21
N THR A 123 -5.78 -3.16 -13.85
CA THR A 123 -4.68 -2.91 -14.78
C THR A 123 -3.42 -3.62 -14.29
N GLU A 124 -2.85 -4.46 -15.13
CA GLU A 124 -1.56 -5.09 -14.89
C GLU A 124 -0.46 -4.35 -15.65
N MET A 125 0.54 -3.84 -14.91
CA MET A 125 1.69 -3.14 -15.48
C MET A 125 2.87 -4.09 -15.61
N ASN A 126 3.07 -4.64 -16.81
CA ASN A 126 4.14 -5.58 -17.11
C ASN A 126 5.44 -4.86 -17.45
N VAL A 127 6.55 -5.29 -16.85
CA VAL A 127 7.89 -4.77 -17.15
C VAL A 127 8.34 -5.31 -18.51
N VAL A 128 8.46 -4.44 -19.49
CA VAL A 128 9.06 -4.79 -20.80
C VAL A 128 10.58 -4.72 -20.73
N LYS A 129 11.13 -3.72 -20.01
CA LYS A 129 12.55 -3.60 -19.63
C LYS A 129 12.67 -2.66 -18.44
N HIS A 130 13.67 -2.85 -17.61
CA HIS A 130 13.88 -2.03 -16.41
C HIS A 130 15.33 -1.52 -16.34
N ALA A 131 15.51 -0.28 -15.86
CA ALA A 131 16.82 0.35 -15.69
C ALA A 131 17.74 -0.46 -14.76
N TYR A 132 17.17 -1.10 -13.75
CA TYR A 132 17.87 -1.97 -12.79
C TYR A 132 18.65 -3.11 -13.47
N GLU A 133 18.11 -3.70 -14.55
CA GLU A 133 18.76 -4.76 -15.33
C GLU A 133 20.06 -4.29 -15.98
N LYS A 134 20.21 -2.98 -16.18
CA LYS A 134 21.42 -2.33 -16.69
C LYS A 134 22.33 -1.79 -15.59
N GLY A 135 22.07 -2.12 -14.32
CA GLY A 135 22.84 -1.64 -13.19
C GLY A 135 22.61 -0.16 -12.85
N ILE A 136 21.60 0.50 -13.43
CA ILE A 136 21.23 1.88 -13.12
C ILE A 136 20.56 1.87 -11.77
N LYS A 137 21.12 2.65 -10.83
CA LYS A 137 20.59 2.77 -9.46
C LYS A 137 19.39 3.68 -9.44
N ALA A 138 18.49 3.42 -8.49
CA ALA A 138 17.36 4.28 -8.16
C ALA A 138 17.82 5.71 -7.81
N ALA A 139 17.10 6.70 -8.31
CA ALA A 139 17.40 8.11 -8.12
C ALA A 139 16.31 8.79 -7.27
N ARG A 140 16.74 9.66 -6.36
CA ARG A 140 15.84 10.42 -5.51
C ARG A 140 14.91 11.33 -6.34
N GLY A 141 13.63 11.30 -6.01
CA GLY A 141 12.60 12.07 -6.71
C GLY A 141 12.10 11.43 -8.00
N ILE A 142 12.64 10.25 -8.37
CA ILE A 142 12.19 9.44 -9.51
C ILE A 142 11.64 8.11 -9.00
N GLU A 143 12.47 7.31 -8.29
CA GLU A 143 12.06 6.01 -7.74
C GLU A 143 11.83 6.07 -6.22
N PHE A 144 12.31 7.09 -5.53
CA PHE A 144 12.07 7.25 -4.07
C PHE A 144 12.17 8.71 -3.62
#